data_98fd89d1d3285b2bcf1bd23b424ec4d7
#
_entry.id   98fd89d1d3285b2bcf1bd23b424ec4d7
#
_cell.length_a   1.000
_cell.length_b   1.000
_cell.length_c   1.000
_cell.angle_alpha   90.00
_cell.angle_beta   90.00
_cell.angle_gamma   90.00
#
_symmetry.space_group_name_H-M   'P 1'
#
loop_
_entity.id
_entity.type
_entity.pdbx_description
1 polymer ?
#
loop_
_entity_poly.entity_id
_entity_poly.type
_entity_poly.pdbx_seq_one_letter_code
_entity_poly.pdbx_strand_id
1 'polypeptide(L)'
;MKTIRRHIVVIAALCVAAAAAGLAAQGRPLPLTIYFIDTEGGQSTLVVGPSGDTLLVDTGNAGERDLGRIVETLRTAGVTRIDHLWTTHYHGDHVGALLEVSRQFPVGHFYDHGAPHPTDRIVSAEFLSAYETLSRGKRTIVKPGDKVKMAGIDITAVASANQFIRSNLPGGGGRNPSCAGVTPKDESAYVDPDNGESAGFVLTFGRFRTIDLGDLTWNGELDLMCPTNRIGTVDLYLTSHHGLDRSGSPALVQALQPRVVVMNNGTRKGGTPDAFTGLYSTPGLEDLWQLHWSYNVGLDNAPARFIANVDEPATIAGVLTTPPPVPGAPPAARGGGPGRGPAGAAAAAHTPAYLIKVTAQQDGTFSVTNTRNGFTKTYGRRP
;
A
#
# COMPACT_ATOMS: atom_id res chain seq x y z
N MET A 1 23.19 -3.17 67.08
CA MET A 1 22.70 -2.00 66.24
C MET A 1 23.36 -1.82 64.86
N LYS A 2 24.61 -2.17 64.67
CA LYS A 2 25.28 -2.03 63.36
C LYS A 2 24.80 -3.01 62.27
N THR A 3 24.36 -4.22 62.61
CA THR A 3 23.88 -5.27 61.67
C THR A 3 22.50 -4.95 61.11
N ILE A 4 21.59 -4.42 61.93
CA ILE A 4 20.23 -4.06 61.47
C ILE A 4 20.25 -2.91 60.43
N ARG A 5 21.13 -1.92 60.63
CA ARG A 5 21.28 -0.82 59.65
C ARG A 5 21.76 -1.28 58.28
N ARG A 6 22.62 -2.31 58.21
CA ARG A 6 23.10 -2.87 56.92
C ARG A 6 21.99 -3.57 56.14
N HIS A 7 21.10 -4.30 56.84
CA HIS A 7 19.98 -4.99 56.16
C HIS A 7 18.92 -4.02 55.66
N ILE A 8 18.65 -2.92 56.39
CA ILE A 8 17.70 -1.88 55.93
C ILE A 8 18.22 -1.16 54.70
N VAL A 9 19.51 -0.85 54.59
CA VAL A 9 20.12 -0.19 53.44
C VAL A 9 20.10 -1.10 52.21
N VAL A 10 20.35 -2.42 52.36
CA VAL A 10 20.30 -3.38 51.27
C VAL A 10 18.88 -3.59 50.76
N ILE A 11 17.88 -3.65 51.65
CA ILE A 11 16.48 -3.80 51.24
C ILE A 11 15.99 -2.52 50.53
N ALA A 12 16.35 -1.33 51.01
CA ALA A 12 16.01 -0.08 50.35
C ALA A 12 16.66 0.06 48.96
N ALA A 13 17.91 -0.37 48.79
CA ALA A 13 18.59 -0.38 47.51
C ALA A 13 17.97 -1.37 46.52
N LEU A 14 17.54 -2.55 46.99
CA LEU A 14 16.81 -3.53 46.16
C LEU A 14 15.42 -3.05 45.75
N CYS A 15 14.69 -2.37 46.65
CA CYS A 15 13.39 -1.78 46.32
C CYS A 15 13.51 -0.63 45.29
N VAL A 16 14.54 0.20 45.39
CA VAL A 16 14.81 1.28 44.43
C VAL A 16 15.23 0.70 43.05
N ALA A 17 16.04 -0.35 43.04
CA ALA A 17 16.43 -1.05 41.82
C ALA A 17 15.23 -1.76 41.14
N ALA A 18 14.33 -2.37 41.96
CA ALA A 18 13.10 -2.97 41.42
C ALA A 18 12.11 -1.93 40.92
N ALA A 19 12.00 -0.76 41.57
CA ALA A 19 11.18 0.36 41.11
C ALA A 19 11.76 1.01 39.81
N ALA A 20 13.09 1.13 39.70
CA ALA A 20 13.74 1.62 38.51
C ALA A 20 13.62 0.61 37.35
N ALA A 21 13.68 -0.69 37.60
CA ALA A 21 13.42 -1.72 36.60
C ALA A 21 11.94 -1.74 36.18
N GLY A 22 11.00 -1.48 37.09
CA GLY A 22 9.58 -1.34 36.78
C GLY A 22 9.24 -0.08 35.96
N LEU A 23 9.97 1.02 36.14
CA LEU A 23 9.84 2.23 35.34
C LEU A 23 10.49 2.10 33.95
N ALA A 24 11.54 1.29 33.82
CA ALA A 24 12.15 0.97 32.53
C ALA A 24 11.31 -0.01 31.70
N ALA A 25 10.37 -0.73 32.34
CA ALA A 25 9.37 -1.60 31.69
C ALA A 25 8.07 -0.86 31.29
N GLN A 26 8.00 0.46 31.42
CA GLN A 26 6.99 1.25 30.72
C GLN A 26 7.30 1.16 29.23
N GLY A 27 6.63 0.19 28.60
CA GLY A 27 6.93 -0.35 27.29
C GLY A 27 7.08 0.75 26.24
N ARG A 28 8.10 0.60 25.39
CA ARG A 28 8.13 1.32 24.12
C ARG A 28 6.76 1.17 23.47
N PRO A 29 6.14 2.25 22.99
CA PRO A 29 4.89 2.14 22.24
C PRO A 29 5.05 1.05 21.20
N LEU A 30 4.09 0.14 21.09
CA LEU A 30 4.13 -0.88 20.07
C LEU A 30 4.20 -0.20 18.70
N PRO A 31 4.96 -0.75 17.77
CA PRO A 31 5.11 -0.16 16.44
C PRO A 31 3.81 -0.28 15.62
N LEU A 32 3.68 0.58 14.63
CA LEU A 32 2.79 0.35 13.50
C LEU A 32 3.44 -0.70 12.59
N THR A 33 2.69 -1.71 12.18
CA THR A 33 3.17 -2.70 11.21
C THR A 33 2.29 -2.69 9.96
N ILE A 34 2.91 -2.65 8.78
CA ILE A 34 2.24 -2.71 7.48
C ILE A 34 2.77 -3.92 6.73
N TYR A 35 1.88 -4.72 6.17
CA TYR A 35 2.18 -5.88 5.34
C TYR A 35 1.64 -5.63 3.93
N PHE A 36 2.52 -5.50 2.95
CA PHE A 36 2.17 -5.47 1.53
C PHE A 36 2.14 -6.90 1.03
N ILE A 37 0.93 -7.41 0.83
CA ILE A 37 0.66 -8.82 0.54
C ILE A 37 0.79 -9.06 -0.96
N ASP A 38 1.41 -10.15 -1.34
CA ASP A 38 1.53 -10.53 -2.74
C ASP A 38 0.19 -11.01 -3.32
N THR A 39 -0.37 -10.23 -4.22
CA THR A 39 -1.59 -10.51 -4.98
C THR A 39 -1.34 -10.50 -6.50
N GLU A 40 -0.08 -10.73 -6.93
CA GLU A 40 0.31 -10.85 -8.35
C GLU A 40 -0.07 -9.62 -9.20
N GLY A 41 0.11 -8.43 -8.65
CA GLY A 41 -0.23 -7.18 -9.31
C GLY A 41 -1.68 -6.75 -9.10
N GLY A 42 -2.32 -7.21 -8.05
CA GLY A 42 -3.47 -6.57 -7.41
C GLY A 42 -3.03 -5.81 -6.17
N GLN A 43 -3.96 -5.50 -5.29
CA GLN A 43 -3.67 -4.84 -4.02
C GLN A 43 -4.29 -5.58 -2.84
N SER A 44 -3.47 -5.79 -1.80
CA SER A 44 -3.94 -6.09 -0.46
C SER A 44 -2.88 -5.64 0.54
N THR A 45 -3.26 -4.73 1.44
CA THR A 45 -2.35 -4.16 2.44
C THR A 45 -2.97 -4.28 3.82
N LEU A 46 -2.30 -4.99 4.73
CA LEU A 46 -2.73 -5.08 6.13
C LEU A 46 -1.92 -4.09 6.97
N VAL A 47 -2.62 -3.26 7.72
CA VAL A 47 -2.06 -2.37 8.74
C VAL A 47 -2.49 -2.85 10.12
N VAL A 48 -1.52 -3.07 11.01
CA VAL A 48 -1.76 -3.40 12.41
C VAL A 48 -1.21 -2.27 13.27
N GLY A 49 -2.11 -1.58 13.97
CA GLY A 49 -1.78 -0.47 14.85
C GLY A 49 -1.16 -0.93 16.17
N PRO A 50 -0.59 0.01 16.94
CA PRO A 50 0.04 -0.29 18.23
C PRO A 50 -0.93 -0.81 19.29
N SER A 51 -2.22 -0.54 19.15
CA SER A 51 -3.30 -1.05 20.03
C SER A 51 -3.83 -2.42 19.62
N GLY A 52 -3.41 -2.92 18.44
CA GLY A 52 -3.95 -4.12 17.82
C GLY A 52 -5.11 -3.84 16.85
N ASP A 53 -5.56 -2.59 16.73
CA ASP A 53 -6.56 -2.21 15.71
C ASP A 53 -6.02 -2.52 14.31
N THR A 54 -6.90 -2.98 13.43
CA THR A 54 -6.53 -3.46 12.09
C THR A 54 -7.25 -2.69 10.98
N LEU A 55 -6.50 -2.37 9.93
CA LEU A 55 -7.03 -1.89 8.66
C LEU A 55 -6.56 -2.83 7.56
N LEU A 56 -7.49 -3.43 6.83
CA LEU A 56 -7.21 -4.13 5.58
C LEU A 56 -7.62 -3.24 4.41
N VAL A 57 -6.69 -2.93 3.53
CA VAL A 57 -6.93 -2.15 2.29
C VAL A 57 -6.92 -3.13 1.14
N ASP A 58 -8.04 -3.25 0.45
CA ASP A 58 -8.26 -4.15 -0.66
C ASP A 58 -8.00 -5.64 -0.37
N THR A 59 -8.39 -6.51 -1.29
CA THR A 59 -8.40 -7.95 -1.06
C THR A 59 -7.95 -8.76 -2.28
N GLY A 60 -7.13 -8.17 -3.16
CA GLY A 60 -6.55 -8.87 -4.29
C GLY A 60 -7.57 -9.43 -5.28
N ASN A 61 -7.13 -10.38 -6.07
CA ASN A 61 -7.95 -11.07 -7.06
C ASN A 61 -8.83 -12.15 -6.43
N ALA A 62 -9.90 -12.50 -7.13
CA ALA A 62 -10.74 -13.64 -6.75
C ALA A 62 -9.97 -14.97 -6.86
N GLY A 63 -10.37 -15.94 -6.02
CA GLY A 63 -9.84 -17.29 -6.02
C GLY A 63 -8.92 -17.60 -4.85
N GLU A 64 -8.56 -18.87 -4.72
CA GLU A 64 -7.87 -19.42 -3.55
C GLU A 64 -6.45 -18.86 -3.35
N ARG A 65 -5.77 -18.40 -4.39
CA ARG A 65 -4.41 -17.89 -4.32
C ARG A 65 -4.32 -16.67 -3.41
N ASP A 66 -5.04 -15.59 -3.75
CA ASP A 66 -4.96 -14.33 -3.01
C ASP A 66 -5.69 -14.44 -1.67
N LEU A 67 -6.83 -15.10 -1.66
CA LEU A 67 -7.54 -15.44 -0.42
C LEU A 67 -6.62 -16.15 0.57
N GLY A 68 -5.90 -17.21 0.13
CA GLY A 68 -4.98 -17.95 0.99
C GLY A 68 -3.86 -17.09 1.54
N ARG A 69 -3.23 -16.26 0.71
CA ARG A 69 -2.13 -15.37 1.10
C ARG A 69 -2.58 -14.29 2.09
N ILE A 70 -3.76 -13.70 1.87
CA ILE A 70 -4.36 -12.71 2.77
C ILE A 70 -4.69 -13.36 4.12
N VAL A 71 -5.38 -14.50 4.10
CA VAL A 71 -5.76 -15.25 5.32
C VAL A 71 -4.52 -15.67 6.12
N GLU A 72 -3.48 -16.17 5.45
CA GLU A 72 -2.21 -16.54 6.10
C GLU A 72 -1.54 -15.32 6.75
N THR A 73 -1.51 -14.18 6.05
CA THR A 73 -0.94 -12.94 6.60
C THR A 73 -1.74 -12.46 7.82
N LEU A 74 -3.06 -12.44 7.74
CA LEU A 74 -3.93 -12.07 8.87
C LEU A 74 -3.67 -12.97 10.08
N ARG A 75 -3.62 -14.28 9.89
CA ARG A 75 -3.34 -15.25 10.97
C ARG A 75 -1.94 -15.07 11.56
N THR A 76 -0.93 -14.91 10.72
CA THR A 76 0.46 -14.70 11.14
C THR A 76 0.63 -13.39 11.92
N ALA A 77 -0.15 -12.37 11.56
CA ALA A 77 -0.21 -11.11 12.29
C ALA A 77 -1.05 -11.18 13.59
N GLY A 78 -1.64 -12.35 13.90
CA GLY A 78 -2.48 -12.54 15.08
C GLY A 78 -3.87 -11.88 14.96
N VAL A 79 -4.29 -11.52 13.77
CA VAL A 79 -5.59 -10.90 13.51
C VAL A 79 -6.69 -11.93 13.60
N THR A 80 -7.72 -11.67 14.40
CA THR A 80 -8.93 -12.50 14.53
C THR A 80 -10.17 -11.78 14.00
N ARG A 81 -10.05 -10.46 13.79
CA ARG A 81 -11.10 -9.58 13.29
C ARG A 81 -10.45 -8.45 12.50
N ILE A 82 -11.08 -7.97 11.45
CA ILE A 82 -10.71 -6.78 10.70
C ILE A 82 -11.56 -5.62 11.24
N ASP A 83 -10.93 -4.65 11.92
CA ASP A 83 -11.71 -3.52 12.48
C ASP A 83 -12.17 -2.59 11.38
N HIS A 84 -11.31 -2.34 10.39
CA HIS A 84 -11.56 -1.47 9.26
C HIS A 84 -11.19 -2.19 7.96
N LEU A 85 -12.13 -2.28 6.99
CA LEU A 85 -11.87 -2.74 5.64
C LEU A 85 -12.09 -1.55 4.70
N TRP A 86 -11.04 -1.17 3.98
CA TRP A 86 -11.04 -0.07 3.04
C TRP A 86 -10.95 -0.62 1.63
N THR A 87 -11.94 -0.32 0.81
CA THR A 87 -11.94 -0.62 -0.62
C THR A 87 -11.58 0.65 -1.37
N THR A 88 -10.47 0.60 -2.11
CA THR A 88 -10.05 1.76 -2.91
C THR A 88 -11.00 1.98 -4.08
N HIS A 89 -11.25 0.93 -4.84
CA HIS A 89 -12.20 0.90 -5.96
C HIS A 89 -12.62 -0.55 -6.27
N TYR A 90 -13.50 -0.76 -7.25
CA TYR A 90 -14.16 -2.06 -7.41
C TYR A 90 -13.57 -2.97 -8.49
N HIS A 91 -12.35 -2.76 -8.96
CA HIS A 91 -11.71 -3.73 -9.86
C HIS A 91 -11.47 -5.08 -9.19
N GLY A 92 -11.53 -6.13 -10.00
CA GLY A 92 -11.47 -7.51 -9.51
C GLY A 92 -10.19 -7.90 -8.79
N ASP A 93 -9.11 -7.17 -9.02
CA ASP A 93 -7.81 -7.31 -8.35
C ASP A 93 -7.67 -6.47 -7.08
N HIS A 94 -8.76 -5.78 -6.67
CA HIS A 94 -8.90 -5.03 -5.42
C HIS A 94 -10.01 -5.62 -4.54
N VAL A 95 -11.11 -6.08 -5.12
CA VAL A 95 -12.25 -6.61 -4.35
C VAL A 95 -12.44 -8.11 -4.51
N GLY A 96 -11.56 -8.79 -5.25
CA GLY A 96 -11.77 -10.16 -5.69
C GLY A 96 -12.04 -11.17 -4.58
N ALA A 97 -11.34 -11.08 -3.46
CA ALA A 97 -11.54 -11.96 -2.31
C ALA A 97 -12.33 -11.30 -1.16
N LEU A 98 -12.95 -10.13 -1.35
CA LEU A 98 -13.58 -9.36 -0.28
C LEU A 98 -14.62 -10.15 0.49
N LEU A 99 -15.53 -10.81 -0.22
CA LEU A 99 -16.63 -11.56 0.40
C LEU A 99 -16.09 -12.77 1.19
N GLU A 100 -15.12 -13.48 0.64
CA GLU A 100 -14.52 -14.68 1.24
C GLU A 100 -13.68 -14.33 2.47
N VAL A 101 -12.88 -13.28 2.42
CA VAL A 101 -12.13 -12.75 3.58
C VAL A 101 -13.09 -12.33 4.68
N SER A 102 -14.16 -11.60 4.33
CA SER A 102 -15.14 -11.12 5.30
C SER A 102 -15.98 -12.23 5.93
N ARG A 103 -16.09 -13.41 5.30
CA ARG A 103 -16.72 -14.60 5.90
C ARG A 103 -15.81 -15.27 6.92
N GLN A 104 -14.48 -15.20 6.73
CA GLN A 104 -13.50 -15.81 7.62
C GLN A 104 -13.11 -14.89 8.77
N PHE A 105 -13.07 -13.59 8.55
CA PHE A 105 -12.72 -12.56 9.53
C PHE A 105 -13.85 -11.55 9.66
N PRO A 106 -14.52 -11.46 10.83
CA PRO A 106 -15.58 -10.46 11.04
C PRO A 106 -15.04 -9.06 10.78
N VAL A 107 -15.73 -8.28 9.93
CA VAL A 107 -15.36 -6.89 9.63
C VAL A 107 -16.18 -5.95 10.49
N GLY A 108 -15.49 -5.02 11.17
CA GLY A 108 -16.09 -4.00 12.03
C GLY A 108 -16.76 -2.89 11.23
N HIS A 109 -16.04 -2.31 10.28
CA HIS A 109 -16.51 -1.21 9.46
C HIS A 109 -15.94 -1.26 8.04
N PHE A 110 -16.73 -0.87 7.05
CA PHE A 110 -16.36 -0.80 5.64
C PHE A 110 -16.27 0.64 5.18
N TYR A 111 -15.27 0.93 4.34
CA TYR A 111 -15.04 2.24 3.72
C TYR A 111 -14.84 2.05 2.22
N ASP A 112 -15.48 2.88 1.41
CA ASP A 112 -15.37 2.87 -0.05
C ASP A 112 -15.79 4.21 -0.66
N HIS A 113 -15.65 4.39 -1.98
CA HIS A 113 -16.03 5.61 -2.69
C HIS A 113 -17.51 5.71 -3.07
N GLY A 114 -18.32 4.69 -2.78
CA GLY A 114 -19.76 4.68 -3.11
C GLY A 114 -20.14 3.58 -4.09
N ALA A 115 -20.88 3.94 -5.12
CA ALA A 115 -21.24 3.01 -6.19
C ALA A 115 -20.06 2.89 -7.18
N PRO A 116 -19.83 1.71 -7.77
CA PRO A 116 -18.87 1.59 -8.88
C PRO A 116 -19.24 2.51 -10.04
N HIS A 117 -18.27 2.93 -10.83
CA HIS A 117 -18.51 3.74 -12.01
C HIS A 117 -19.50 3.06 -12.97
N PRO A 118 -20.56 3.74 -13.44
CA PRO A 118 -21.69 3.09 -14.12
C PRO A 118 -21.34 2.45 -15.46
N THR A 119 -20.24 2.87 -16.10
CA THR A 119 -19.75 2.29 -17.35
C THR A 119 -18.71 1.21 -17.15
N ASP A 120 -18.22 1.04 -15.93
CA ASP A 120 -17.25 0.02 -15.56
C ASP A 120 -18.00 -1.23 -15.04
N ARG A 121 -18.00 -2.29 -15.84
CA ARG A 121 -18.79 -3.51 -15.57
C ARG A 121 -17.96 -4.61 -14.92
N ILE A 122 -17.12 -4.28 -13.99
CA ILE A 122 -16.10 -5.18 -13.42
C ILE A 122 -16.61 -6.01 -12.26
N VAL A 123 -17.64 -5.56 -11.55
CA VAL A 123 -18.29 -6.33 -10.49
C VAL A 123 -19.70 -6.70 -10.87
N SER A 124 -20.11 -7.93 -10.53
CA SER A 124 -21.44 -8.40 -10.83
C SER A 124 -22.49 -7.80 -9.88
N ALA A 125 -23.75 -7.81 -10.32
CA ALA A 125 -24.88 -7.40 -9.47
C ALA A 125 -24.98 -8.26 -8.20
N GLU A 126 -24.63 -9.54 -8.28
CA GLU A 126 -24.60 -10.46 -7.15
C GLU A 126 -23.54 -10.06 -6.13
N PHE A 127 -22.33 -9.65 -6.59
CA PHE A 127 -21.29 -9.13 -5.71
C PHE A 127 -21.80 -7.88 -4.97
N LEU A 128 -22.35 -6.89 -5.70
CA LEU A 128 -22.85 -5.65 -5.11
C LEU A 128 -23.95 -5.90 -4.07
N SER A 129 -24.90 -6.80 -4.37
CA SER A 129 -25.97 -7.19 -3.45
C SER A 129 -25.42 -7.88 -2.18
N ALA A 130 -24.43 -8.74 -2.35
CA ALA A 130 -23.76 -9.42 -1.23
C ALA A 130 -22.96 -8.42 -0.38
N TYR A 131 -22.22 -7.51 -1.02
CA TYR A 131 -21.47 -6.45 -0.35
C TYR A 131 -22.38 -5.51 0.43
N GLU A 132 -23.49 -5.06 -0.17
CA GLU A 132 -24.47 -4.22 0.51
C GLU A 132 -25.05 -4.93 1.75
N THR A 133 -25.37 -6.22 1.62
CA THR A 133 -25.87 -7.01 2.74
C THR A 133 -24.83 -7.13 3.85
N LEU A 134 -23.58 -7.40 3.49
CA LEU A 134 -22.47 -7.59 4.41
C LEU A 134 -22.11 -6.31 5.16
N SER A 135 -22.16 -5.17 4.46
CA SER A 135 -21.74 -3.85 4.99
C SER A 135 -22.87 -3.05 5.64
N ARG A 136 -24.10 -3.58 5.63
CA ARG A 136 -25.29 -2.89 6.14
C ARG A 136 -25.12 -2.41 7.59
N GLY A 137 -25.33 -1.11 7.81
CA GLY A 137 -25.22 -0.47 9.13
C GLY A 137 -23.78 -0.24 9.63
N LYS A 138 -22.77 -0.61 8.83
CA LYS A 138 -21.36 -0.45 9.16
C LYS A 138 -20.50 -0.06 7.94
N ARG A 139 -21.08 0.74 7.03
CA ARG A 139 -20.42 1.24 5.83
C ARG A 139 -20.40 2.77 5.84
N THR A 140 -19.27 3.33 5.45
CA THR A 140 -19.08 4.74 5.19
C THR A 140 -18.61 4.94 3.76
N ILE A 141 -19.36 5.70 2.98
CA ILE A 141 -18.89 6.26 1.72
C ILE A 141 -18.00 7.43 2.06
N VAL A 142 -16.70 7.28 1.86
CA VAL A 142 -15.71 8.29 2.26
C VAL A 142 -15.69 9.47 1.31
N LYS A 143 -15.41 10.63 1.88
CA LYS A 143 -15.22 11.88 1.15
C LYS A 143 -13.84 12.46 1.47
N PRO A 144 -13.21 13.19 0.55
CA PRO A 144 -11.96 13.86 0.82
C PRO A 144 -12.05 14.77 2.04
N GLY A 145 -11.15 14.55 3.01
CA GLY A 145 -11.14 15.23 4.30
C GLY A 145 -11.74 14.41 5.45
N ASP A 146 -12.46 13.34 5.17
CA ASP A 146 -12.95 12.42 6.20
C ASP A 146 -11.79 11.75 6.94
N LYS A 147 -11.99 11.53 8.23
CA LYS A 147 -10.99 10.92 9.10
C LYS A 147 -11.50 9.62 9.68
N VAL A 148 -10.69 8.58 9.52
CA VAL A 148 -10.87 7.31 10.22
C VAL A 148 -9.85 7.23 11.35
N LYS A 149 -10.31 6.94 12.55
CA LYS A 149 -9.45 6.87 13.74
C LYS A 149 -9.16 5.42 14.08
N MET A 150 -7.88 5.10 14.09
CA MET A 150 -7.32 3.96 14.79
C MET A 150 -6.51 4.49 15.98
N ALA A 151 -6.42 3.73 17.07
CA ALA A 151 -5.73 4.24 18.24
C ALA A 151 -4.27 4.61 17.98
N GLY A 152 -3.95 5.91 18.08
CA GLY A 152 -2.62 6.46 17.83
C GLY A 152 -2.27 6.64 16.34
N ILE A 153 -3.23 6.44 15.42
CA ILE A 153 -3.04 6.59 13.97
C ILE A 153 -4.14 7.49 13.42
N ASP A 154 -3.76 8.45 12.61
CA ASP A 154 -4.69 9.30 11.86
C ASP A 154 -4.72 8.89 10.39
N ILE A 155 -5.88 8.54 9.89
CA ILE A 155 -6.12 8.24 8.47
C ILE A 155 -7.02 9.34 7.93
N THR A 156 -6.59 10.02 6.87
CA THR A 156 -7.38 11.08 6.22
C THR A 156 -7.58 10.72 4.76
N ALA A 157 -8.84 10.60 4.33
CA ALA A 157 -9.19 10.44 2.92
C ALA A 157 -8.76 11.68 2.13
N VAL A 158 -8.08 11.50 1.01
CA VAL A 158 -7.58 12.60 0.17
C VAL A 158 -8.17 12.61 -1.23
N ALA A 159 -8.65 11.46 -1.69
CA ALA A 159 -9.34 11.27 -2.95
C ALA A 159 -10.51 10.31 -2.74
N SER A 160 -11.61 10.49 -3.44
CA SER A 160 -12.76 9.57 -3.51
C SER A 160 -13.76 10.05 -4.55
N ALA A 161 -14.28 9.16 -5.39
CA ALA A 161 -15.32 9.44 -6.38
C ALA A 161 -14.99 10.68 -7.25
N ASN A 162 -13.77 10.76 -7.79
CA ASN A 162 -13.26 11.89 -8.57
C ASN A 162 -13.26 13.24 -7.81
N GLN A 163 -13.31 13.21 -6.48
CA GLN A 163 -13.19 14.40 -5.65
C GLN A 163 -11.89 14.35 -4.87
N PHE A 164 -11.28 15.51 -4.62
CA PHE A 164 -9.97 15.65 -4.00
C PHE A 164 -10.01 16.60 -2.82
N ILE A 165 -9.15 16.35 -1.83
CA ILE A 165 -9.07 17.19 -0.63
C ILE A 165 -8.76 18.64 -0.99
N ARG A 166 -9.47 19.57 -0.35
CA ARG A 166 -9.29 21.02 -0.54
C ARG A 166 -8.51 21.69 0.58
N SER A 167 -8.52 21.10 1.77
CA SER A 167 -7.71 21.55 2.91
C SER A 167 -6.29 20.97 2.83
N ASN A 168 -5.34 21.69 3.40
CA ASN A 168 -3.96 21.22 3.45
C ASN A 168 -3.76 20.28 4.64
N LEU A 169 -3.07 19.17 4.42
CA LEU A 169 -2.57 18.32 5.48
C LEU A 169 -1.29 18.93 6.09
N PRO A 170 -0.85 18.46 7.27
CA PRO A 170 0.41 18.89 7.85
C PRO A 170 1.57 18.77 6.86
N GLY A 171 2.34 19.86 6.68
CA GLY A 171 3.42 19.93 5.70
C GLY A 171 2.99 20.22 4.25
N GLY A 172 1.68 20.28 3.98
CA GLY A 172 1.12 20.67 2.69
C GLY A 172 0.82 22.18 2.60
N GLY A 173 0.32 22.61 1.43
CA GLY A 173 -0.11 23.99 1.15
C GLY A 173 0.89 24.81 0.32
N GLY A 174 2.06 24.26 0.06
CA GLY A 174 3.05 24.89 -0.83
C GLY A 174 2.69 24.72 -2.31
N ARG A 175 3.16 25.69 -3.14
CA ARG A 175 3.10 25.52 -4.60
C ARG A 175 3.87 24.25 -5.00
N ASN A 176 3.31 23.50 -5.92
CA ASN A 176 3.95 22.32 -6.47
C ASN A 176 4.69 22.67 -7.77
N PRO A 177 6.04 22.78 -7.75
CA PRO A 177 6.80 23.12 -8.95
C PRO A 177 6.75 22.02 -10.01
N SER A 178 6.52 20.77 -9.61
CA SER A 178 6.46 19.61 -10.49
C SER A 178 5.19 19.57 -11.36
N CYS A 179 4.24 20.49 -11.14
CA CYS A 179 3.12 20.68 -12.07
C CYS A 179 3.54 21.36 -13.38
N ALA A 180 4.68 22.04 -13.40
CA ALA A 180 5.15 22.71 -14.61
C ALA A 180 5.60 21.67 -15.65
N GLY A 181 5.00 21.73 -16.83
CA GLY A 181 5.33 20.82 -17.95
C GLY A 181 4.68 19.43 -17.87
N VAL A 182 3.90 19.16 -16.82
CA VAL A 182 3.07 17.93 -16.75
C VAL A 182 1.70 18.23 -17.34
N THR A 183 1.32 17.49 -18.38
CA THR A 183 0.02 17.64 -19.05
C THR A 183 -0.90 16.47 -18.71
N PRO A 184 -2.22 16.69 -18.67
CA PRO A 184 -3.17 15.61 -18.59
C PRO A 184 -2.97 14.61 -19.72
N LYS A 185 -3.23 13.34 -19.45
CA LYS A 185 -3.26 12.26 -20.45
C LYS A 185 -4.66 12.15 -21.05
N ASP A 186 -4.74 11.67 -22.28
CA ASP A 186 -6.03 11.26 -22.85
C ASP A 186 -6.46 9.93 -22.24
N GLU A 187 -7.36 10.01 -21.28
CA GLU A 187 -7.92 8.85 -20.56
C GLU A 187 -9.22 8.35 -21.23
N SER A 188 -9.67 8.97 -22.34
CA SER A 188 -10.92 8.59 -23.02
C SER A 188 -10.90 7.16 -23.58
N ALA A 189 -9.72 6.64 -23.85
CA ALA A 189 -9.52 5.26 -24.30
C ALA A 189 -9.42 4.24 -23.14
N TYR A 190 -9.43 4.70 -21.89
CA TYR A 190 -9.39 3.80 -20.73
C TYR A 190 -10.77 3.16 -20.53
N VAL A 191 -10.78 1.84 -20.42
CA VAL A 191 -12.00 1.04 -20.26
C VAL A 191 -12.31 0.75 -18.78
N ASP A 192 -11.55 1.38 -17.90
CA ASP A 192 -11.49 1.14 -16.46
C ASP A 192 -11.64 2.46 -15.66
N PRO A 193 -12.74 3.21 -15.85
CA PRO A 193 -12.92 4.55 -15.25
C PRO A 193 -13.07 4.54 -13.71
N ASP A 194 -13.41 3.42 -13.09
CA ASP A 194 -13.49 3.28 -11.64
C ASP A 194 -12.14 3.55 -10.94
N ASN A 195 -11.02 3.38 -11.65
CA ASN A 195 -9.69 3.78 -11.17
C ASN A 195 -9.64 5.25 -10.74
N GLY A 196 -10.23 6.15 -11.54
CA GLY A 196 -10.29 7.58 -11.23
C GLY A 196 -11.10 7.90 -9.97
N GLU A 197 -12.00 7.00 -9.57
CA GLU A 197 -12.84 7.15 -8.39
C GLU A 197 -12.18 6.62 -7.11
N SER A 198 -10.95 6.10 -7.19
CA SER A 198 -10.23 5.48 -6.07
C SER A 198 -10.31 6.30 -4.78
N ALA A 199 -10.72 5.63 -3.69
CA ALA A 199 -10.71 6.18 -2.34
C ALA A 199 -9.28 6.10 -1.78
N GLY A 200 -8.49 7.16 -1.98
CA GLY A 200 -7.13 7.26 -1.50
C GLY A 200 -7.04 7.96 -0.14
N PHE A 201 -6.02 7.61 0.64
CA PHE A 201 -5.80 8.19 1.96
C PHE A 201 -4.33 8.42 2.30
N VAL A 202 -4.10 9.30 3.27
CA VAL A 202 -2.83 9.46 3.98
C VAL A 202 -2.98 8.90 5.38
N LEU A 203 -2.05 8.03 5.79
CA LEU A 203 -1.93 7.51 7.13
C LEU A 203 -0.76 8.20 7.83
N THR A 204 -0.99 8.69 9.05
CA THR A 204 0.01 9.35 9.88
C THR A 204 0.11 8.65 11.24
N PHE A 205 1.33 8.25 11.60
CA PHE A 205 1.66 7.67 12.90
C PHE A 205 2.80 8.46 13.55
N GLY A 206 2.45 9.42 14.37
CA GLY A 206 3.40 10.39 14.89
C GLY A 206 4.06 11.19 13.75
N ARG A 207 5.37 10.96 13.53
CA ARG A 207 6.11 11.58 12.43
C ARG A 207 6.15 10.72 11.15
N PHE A 208 5.87 9.42 11.26
CA PHE A 208 5.82 8.55 10.08
C PHE A 208 4.56 8.81 9.26
N ARG A 209 4.71 8.93 7.95
CA ARG A 209 3.62 9.18 7.02
C ARG A 209 3.72 8.27 5.81
N THR A 210 2.58 7.69 5.43
CA THR A 210 2.44 6.90 4.20
C THR A 210 1.17 7.29 3.47
N ILE A 211 1.13 7.01 2.18
CA ILE A 211 0.00 7.30 1.30
C ILE A 211 -0.32 6.06 0.46
N ASP A 212 -1.60 5.81 0.30
CA ASP A 212 -2.18 4.81 -0.59
C ASP A 212 -3.30 5.50 -1.39
N LEU A 213 -3.21 5.47 -2.70
CA LEU A 213 -4.17 6.09 -3.62
C LEU A 213 -4.92 5.06 -4.47
N GLY A 214 -4.77 3.76 -4.19
CA GLY A 214 -5.29 2.71 -5.05
C GLY A 214 -4.77 2.87 -6.47
N ASP A 215 -5.67 2.83 -7.44
CA ASP A 215 -5.33 2.97 -8.85
C ASP A 215 -5.66 4.36 -9.42
N LEU A 216 -5.63 5.39 -8.55
CA LEU A 216 -5.90 6.77 -8.96
C LEU A 216 -5.11 7.13 -10.22
N THR A 217 -5.82 7.63 -11.23
CA THR A 217 -5.25 7.89 -12.54
C THR A 217 -4.35 9.13 -12.55
N TRP A 218 -3.53 9.26 -13.58
CA TRP A 218 -2.64 10.40 -13.82
C TRP A 218 -3.37 11.75 -13.69
N ASN A 219 -4.56 11.87 -14.30
CA ASN A 219 -5.32 13.12 -14.25
C ASN A 219 -5.87 13.39 -12.84
N GLY A 220 -6.34 12.37 -12.14
CA GLY A 220 -6.74 12.48 -10.75
C GLY A 220 -5.59 12.91 -9.84
N GLU A 221 -4.37 12.43 -10.09
CA GLU A 221 -3.18 12.88 -9.37
C GLU A 221 -2.86 14.36 -9.64
N LEU A 222 -3.07 14.85 -10.87
CA LEU A 222 -2.90 16.28 -11.18
C LEU A 222 -3.93 17.13 -10.43
N ASP A 223 -5.18 16.70 -10.38
CA ASP A 223 -6.25 17.41 -9.66
C ASP A 223 -6.00 17.44 -8.15
N LEU A 224 -5.38 16.39 -7.60
CA LEU A 224 -4.99 16.30 -6.19
C LEU A 224 -3.82 17.23 -5.86
N MET A 225 -2.81 17.31 -6.76
CA MET A 225 -1.49 17.87 -6.44
C MET A 225 -1.20 19.21 -7.09
N CYS A 226 -2.00 19.66 -8.05
CA CYS A 226 -1.75 20.90 -8.81
C CYS A 226 -2.83 21.97 -8.56
N PRO A 227 -2.46 23.23 -8.52
CA PRO A 227 -1.09 23.76 -8.51
C PRO A 227 -0.41 23.71 -7.14
N THR A 228 -1.09 23.14 -6.14
CA THR A 228 -0.69 23.14 -4.73
C THR A 228 -0.55 21.73 -4.22
N ASN A 229 0.61 21.36 -3.68
CA ASN A 229 0.78 20.13 -2.93
C ASN A 229 0.03 20.22 -1.59
N ARG A 230 -1.16 19.67 -1.51
CA ARG A 230 -1.99 19.69 -0.29
C ARG A 230 -1.61 18.59 0.71
N ILE A 231 -0.86 17.60 0.26
CA ILE A 231 -0.49 16.43 1.05
C ILE A 231 0.76 16.69 1.91
N GLY A 232 1.75 17.38 1.35
CA GLY A 232 3.09 17.46 1.92
C GLY A 232 3.95 16.25 1.52
N THR A 233 5.04 16.02 2.27
CA THR A 233 5.94 14.89 2.03
C THR A 233 5.49 13.65 2.80
N VAL A 234 5.88 12.46 2.29
CA VAL A 234 5.63 11.16 2.96
C VAL A 234 6.93 10.38 3.10
N ASP A 235 7.01 9.48 4.07
CA ASP A 235 8.17 8.60 4.25
C ASP A 235 8.07 7.38 3.31
N LEU A 236 6.86 6.87 3.16
CA LEU A 236 6.57 5.69 2.36
C LEU A 236 5.45 5.98 1.34
N TYR A 237 5.63 5.53 0.12
CA TYR A 237 4.64 5.58 -0.93
C TYR A 237 4.40 4.17 -1.48
N LEU A 238 3.15 3.69 -1.44
CA LEU A 238 2.70 2.55 -2.22
C LEU A 238 2.37 3.06 -3.62
N THR A 239 2.99 2.47 -4.64
CA THR A 239 2.78 2.96 -6.01
C THR A 239 1.32 2.88 -6.40
N SER A 240 0.77 3.98 -6.90
CA SER A 240 -0.55 3.97 -7.52
C SER A 240 -0.55 3.03 -8.71
N HIS A 241 -1.66 2.30 -8.89
CA HIS A 241 -1.92 1.47 -10.05
C HIS A 241 -0.78 0.47 -10.34
N HIS A 242 -0.23 -0.14 -9.27
CA HIS A 242 0.82 -1.16 -9.33
C HIS A 242 2.11 -0.72 -10.05
N GLY A 243 2.33 0.59 -10.20
CA GLY A 243 3.42 1.14 -10.99
C GLY A 243 3.18 1.06 -12.50
N LEU A 244 1.94 1.21 -12.96
CA LEU A 244 1.61 1.45 -14.36
C LEU A 244 1.85 2.91 -14.74
N ASP A 245 2.17 3.14 -16.01
CA ASP A 245 2.38 4.47 -16.58
C ASP A 245 1.12 5.35 -16.64
N ARG A 246 -0.05 4.80 -16.31
CA ARG A 246 -1.33 5.53 -16.16
C ARG A 246 -1.44 6.33 -14.88
N SER A 247 -0.49 6.17 -13.98
CA SER A 247 -0.40 6.80 -12.66
C SER A 247 1.04 7.15 -12.35
N GLY A 248 1.33 7.65 -11.15
CA GLY A 248 2.69 7.99 -10.74
C GLY A 248 3.22 9.25 -11.44
N SER A 249 2.36 10.24 -11.67
CA SER A 249 2.75 11.48 -12.33
C SER A 249 3.90 12.18 -11.61
N PRO A 250 4.79 12.89 -12.32
CA PRO A 250 5.82 13.71 -11.68
C PRO A 250 5.23 14.73 -10.70
N ALA A 251 4.02 15.24 -10.97
CA ALA A 251 3.32 16.14 -10.07
C ALA A 251 3.00 15.50 -8.72
N LEU A 252 2.73 14.20 -8.68
CA LEU A 252 2.53 13.45 -7.44
C LEU A 252 3.87 13.06 -6.83
N VAL A 253 4.64 12.24 -7.53
CA VAL A 253 5.77 11.52 -6.93
C VAL A 253 6.88 12.47 -6.47
N GLN A 254 7.23 13.47 -7.31
CA GLN A 254 8.26 14.45 -6.95
C GLN A 254 7.81 15.43 -5.85
N ALA A 255 6.51 15.67 -5.70
CA ALA A 255 5.98 16.52 -4.64
C ALA A 255 5.83 15.79 -3.31
N LEU A 256 5.52 14.49 -3.33
CA LEU A 256 5.50 13.65 -2.14
C LEU A 256 6.91 13.39 -1.57
N GLN A 257 7.93 13.36 -2.42
CA GLN A 257 9.33 13.08 -2.06
C GLN A 257 9.45 11.87 -1.13
N PRO A 258 8.89 10.70 -1.49
CA PRO A 258 8.99 9.52 -0.64
C PRO A 258 10.46 9.11 -0.46
N ARG A 259 10.82 8.67 0.74
CA ARG A 259 12.14 8.08 1.02
C ARG A 259 12.18 6.63 0.57
N VAL A 260 11.06 5.95 0.73
CA VAL A 260 10.88 4.57 0.34
C VAL A 260 9.62 4.45 -0.49
N VAL A 261 9.73 3.68 -1.55
CA VAL A 261 8.60 3.27 -2.37
C VAL A 261 8.44 1.77 -2.26
N VAL A 262 7.22 1.29 -2.09
CA VAL A 262 6.85 -0.10 -2.29
C VAL A 262 6.01 -0.20 -3.55
N MET A 263 6.41 -1.07 -4.47
CA MET A 263 5.69 -1.33 -5.71
C MET A 263 4.97 -2.66 -5.60
N ASN A 264 3.63 -2.62 -5.64
CA ASN A 264 2.75 -3.79 -5.57
C ASN A 264 2.49 -4.39 -6.97
N ASN A 265 3.55 -4.45 -7.79
CA ASN A 265 3.48 -5.05 -9.11
C ASN A 265 3.36 -6.58 -9.05
N GLY A 266 2.81 -7.15 -10.12
CA GLY A 266 3.00 -8.57 -10.46
C GLY A 266 4.18 -8.75 -11.39
N THR A 267 4.36 -9.97 -11.89
CA THR A 267 5.45 -10.30 -12.82
C THR A 267 5.36 -9.52 -14.12
N ARG A 268 4.16 -9.30 -14.65
CA ARG A 268 3.89 -8.60 -15.93
C ARG A 268 2.84 -7.50 -15.80
N LYS A 269 2.17 -7.39 -14.66
CA LYS A 269 1.21 -6.31 -14.38
C LYS A 269 1.88 -5.27 -13.49
N GLY A 270 1.78 -4.01 -13.89
CA GLY A 270 2.50 -2.93 -13.22
C GLY A 270 4.00 -2.92 -13.52
N GLY A 271 4.74 -2.09 -12.83
CA GLY A 271 6.19 -1.97 -12.98
C GLY A 271 6.61 -1.66 -14.42
N THR A 272 6.01 -0.63 -15.04
CA THR A 272 6.34 -0.20 -16.40
C THR A 272 7.59 0.69 -16.43
N PRO A 273 8.30 0.79 -17.57
CA PRO A 273 9.53 1.60 -17.70
C PRO A 273 9.37 3.05 -17.23
N ASP A 274 8.25 3.69 -17.59
CA ASP A 274 8.00 5.09 -17.23
C ASP A 274 7.80 5.26 -15.71
N ALA A 275 7.15 4.28 -15.04
CA ALA A 275 7.02 4.29 -13.59
C ALA A 275 8.39 4.20 -12.90
N PHE A 276 9.28 3.30 -13.33
CA PHE A 276 10.64 3.22 -12.79
C PHE A 276 11.42 4.51 -13.01
N THR A 277 11.37 5.07 -14.23
CA THR A 277 12.03 6.33 -14.57
C THR A 277 11.53 7.46 -13.67
N GLY A 278 10.21 7.58 -13.48
CA GLY A 278 9.59 8.58 -12.61
C GLY A 278 10.03 8.42 -11.15
N LEU A 279 10.01 7.20 -10.64
CA LEU A 279 10.41 6.91 -9.26
C LEU A 279 11.89 7.20 -9.02
N TYR A 280 12.79 6.69 -9.88
CA TYR A 280 14.23 6.90 -9.70
C TYR A 280 14.68 8.36 -9.89
N SER A 281 13.88 9.18 -10.59
CA SER A 281 14.11 10.62 -10.69
C SER A 281 13.62 11.43 -9.49
N THR A 282 12.98 10.77 -8.50
CA THR A 282 12.37 11.45 -7.37
C THR A 282 13.41 11.93 -6.36
N PRO A 283 13.41 13.23 -6.01
CA PRO A 283 14.35 13.75 -5.03
C PRO A 283 14.19 13.06 -3.66
N GLY A 284 15.28 12.59 -3.10
CA GLY A 284 15.31 12.00 -1.76
C GLY A 284 14.84 10.55 -1.67
N LEU A 285 14.56 9.89 -2.79
CA LEU A 285 14.31 8.45 -2.81
C LEU A 285 15.57 7.70 -2.35
N GLU A 286 15.43 6.89 -1.31
CA GLU A 286 16.52 6.05 -0.80
C GLU A 286 16.45 4.64 -1.39
N ASP A 287 15.26 4.03 -1.46
CA ASP A 287 15.08 2.68 -1.99
C ASP A 287 13.70 2.46 -2.60
N LEU A 288 13.67 1.62 -3.62
CA LEU A 288 12.49 0.99 -4.19
C LEU A 288 12.46 -0.48 -3.76
N TRP A 289 11.34 -0.91 -3.17
CA TRP A 289 11.03 -2.29 -2.84
C TRP A 289 9.91 -2.78 -3.75
N GLN A 290 10.00 -4.02 -4.25
CA GLN A 290 9.05 -4.59 -5.19
C GLN A 290 8.45 -5.88 -4.64
N LEU A 291 7.15 -6.10 -4.89
CA LEU A 291 6.54 -7.40 -4.62
C LEU A 291 7.02 -8.46 -5.62
N HIS A 292 7.20 -8.09 -6.87
CA HIS A 292 7.72 -8.99 -7.90
C HIS A 292 8.85 -8.37 -8.72
N TRP A 293 9.70 -9.23 -9.25
CA TRP A 293 10.51 -8.87 -10.40
C TRP A 293 9.59 -8.48 -11.56
N SER A 294 9.76 -7.28 -12.12
CA SER A 294 9.00 -6.87 -13.29
C SER A 294 9.70 -7.31 -14.56
N TYR A 295 9.00 -8.05 -15.39
CA TYR A 295 9.48 -8.45 -16.72
C TYR A 295 9.36 -7.34 -17.77
N ASN A 296 8.77 -6.21 -17.39
CA ASN A 296 8.58 -5.06 -18.29
C ASN A 296 9.84 -4.20 -18.44
N VAL A 297 10.80 -4.29 -17.50
CA VAL A 297 11.92 -3.34 -17.39
C VAL A 297 13.32 -3.99 -17.35
N GLY A 298 13.44 -5.30 -17.36
CA GLY A 298 14.75 -5.95 -17.38
C GLY A 298 15.67 -5.52 -16.22
N LEU A 299 16.76 -4.81 -16.51
CA LEU A 299 17.76 -4.41 -15.51
C LEU A 299 17.36 -3.22 -14.63
N ASP A 300 16.28 -2.51 -14.95
CA ASP A 300 15.82 -1.37 -14.17
C ASP A 300 15.07 -1.76 -12.88
N ASN A 301 14.82 -3.08 -12.68
CA ASN A 301 14.34 -3.58 -11.41
C ASN A 301 15.26 -3.20 -10.26
N ALA A 302 14.69 -3.06 -9.07
CA ALA A 302 15.48 -2.90 -7.85
C ALA A 302 16.44 -4.08 -7.65
N PRO A 303 17.55 -3.93 -6.92
CA PRO A 303 18.42 -5.06 -6.59
C PRO A 303 17.63 -6.20 -5.93
N ALA A 304 17.95 -7.45 -6.28
CA ALA A 304 17.18 -8.65 -5.90
C ALA A 304 16.87 -8.77 -4.39
N ARG A 305 17.70 -8.17 -3.52
CA ARG A 305 17.45 -8.15 -2.07
C ARG A 305 16.21 -7.36 -1.67
N PHE A 306 15.76 -6.41 -2.49
CA PHE A 306 14.58 -5.59 -2.28
C PHE A 306 13.31 -6.15 -2.94
N ILE A 307 13.42 -7.27 -3.67
CA ILE A 307 12.31 -7.88 -4.40
C ILE A 307 11.82 -9.10 -3.64
N ALA A 308 10.54 -9.11 -3.26
CA ALA A 308 9.96 -10.19 -2.46
C ALA A 308 9.83 -11.49 -3.25
N ASN A 309 9.35 -11.42 -4.49
CA ASN A 309 9.13 -12.61 -5.31
C ASN A 309 9.94 -12.50 -6.60
N VAL A 310 10.87 -13.42 -6.75
CA VAL A 310 11.74 -13.55 -7.93
C VAL A 310 11.49 -14.93 -8.49
N ASP A 311 10.94 -14.99 -9.68
CA ASP A 311 10.75 -16.25 -10.38
C ASP A 311 12.09 -16.95 -10.65
N GLU A 312 12.03 -18.22 -10.99
CA GLU A 312 13.18 -19.04 -11.32
C GLU A 312 14.17 -18.31 -12.25
N PRO A 313 15.49 -18.31 -11.97
CA PRO A 313 16.48 -17.62 -12.79
C PRO A 313 16.43 -17.96 -14.28
N ALA A 314 16.03 -19.20 -14.64
CA ALA A 314 15.84 -19.61 -16.02
C ALA A 314 14.69 -18.87 -16.70
N THR A 315 13.61 -18.58 -15.97
CA THR A 315 12.46 -17.79 -16.47
C THR A 315 12.89 -16.33 -16.68
N ILE A 316 13.66 -15.78 -15.75
CA ILE A 316 14.23 -14.43 -15.85
C ILE A 316 15.16 -14.35 -17.07
N ALA A 317 16.06 -15.31 -17.28
CA ALA A 317 16.96 -15.35 -18.43
C ALA A 317 16.19 -15.38 -19.76
N GLY A 318 15.10 -16.15 -19.85
CA GLY A 318 14.24 -16.20 -21.02
C GLY A 318 13.56 -14.87 -21.33
N VAL A 319 13.26 -14.07 -20.33
CA VAL A 319 12.62 -12.75 -20.49
C VAL A 319 13.62 -11.64 -20.79
N LEU A 320 14.81 -11.70 -20.21
CA LEU A 320 15.90 -10.75 -20.52
C LEU A 320 16.34 -10.85 -22.00
N THR A 321 16.10 -11.99 -22.65
CA THR A 321 16.35 -12.17 -24.09
C THR A 321 15.20 -11.71 -24.97
N THR A 322 14.01 -11.43 -24.41
CA THR A 322 12.87 -10.89 -25.15
C THR A 322 13.02 -9.36 -25.20
N PRO A 323 13.09 -8.75 -26.41
CA PRO A 323 13.21 -7.30 -26.50
C PRO A 323 12.09 -6.62 -25.69
N PRO A 324 12.38 -5.54 -24.94
CA PRO A 324 11.34 -4.75 -24.31
C PRO A 324 10.39 -4.21 -25.38
N PRO A 325 9.10 -3.99 -25.06
CA PRO A 325 8.19 -3.36 -25.99
C PRO A 325 8.77 -2.02 -26.42
N VAL A 326 8.87 -1.81 -27.74
CA VAL A 326 9.45 -0.58 -28.31
C VAL A 326 8.55 0.59 -27.92
N PRO A 327 9.06 1.63 -27.22
CA PRO A 327 8.29 2.81 -26.91
C PRO A 327 7.71 3.41 -28.20
N GLY A 328 6.39 3.64 -28.25
CA GLY A 328 5.70 4.19 -29.43
C GLY A 328 5.31 3.17 -30.51
N ALA A 329 5.59 1.89 -30.35
CA ALA A 329 4.99 0.87 -31.18
C ALA A 329 3.46 0.86 -30.95
N PRO A 330 2.63 0.82 -32.02
CA PRO A 330 1.19 0.67 -31.82
C PRO A 330 0.97 -0.59 -30.98
N PRO A 331 0.05 -0.53 -29.97
CA PRO A 331 -0.23 -1.70 -29.16
C PRO A 331 -0.56 -2.84 -30.11
N ALA A 332 0.19 -3.93 -30.01
CA ALA A 332 -0.16 -5.17 -30.69
C ALA A 332 -1.63 -5.39 -30.41
N ALA A 333 -2.45 -5.58 -31.49
CA ALA A 333 -3.89 -5.61 -31.41
C ALA A 333 -4.34 -6.25 -30.12
N ARG A 334 -4.99 -5.47 -29.24
CA ARG A 334 -5.29 -5.85 -27.86
C ARG A 334 -6.24 -7.03 -27.82
N GLY A 335 -5.70 -8.20 -28.00
CA GLY A 335 -6.28 -9.42 -27.52
C GLY A 335 -5.92 -9.54 -26.05
N GLY A 336 -6.75 -9.00 -25.17
CA GLY A 336 -6.55 -9.08 -23.71
C GLY A 336 -5.33 -8.24 -23.24
N GLY A 337 -5.54 -7.30 -22.33
CA GLY A 337 -4.43 -6.61 -21.67
C GLY A 337 -3.45 -7.61 -21.06
N PRO A 338 -2.20 -7.22 -20.72
CA PRO A 338 -1.22 -8.10 -20.09
C PRO A 338 -1.68 -8.49 -18.67
N GLY A 339 -2.58 -9.41 -18.57
CA GLY A 339 -3.26 -9.90 -17.38
C GLY A 339 -4.44 -10.79 -17.70
N ARG A 340 -4.95 -10.76 -18.93
CA ARG A 340 -5.90 -11.75 -19.44
C ARG A 340 -5.18 -12.65 -20.45
N GLY A 341 -4.36 -13.55 -19.95
CA GLY A 341 -4.13 -14.82 -20.63
C GLY A 341 -5.47 -15.52 -20.87
N PRO A 342 -5.60 -16.46 -21.84
CA PRO A 342 -6.83 -17.17 -22.06
C PRO A 342 -7.34 -17.68 -20.70
N ALA A 343 -8.62 -17.42 -20.42
CA ALA A 343 -9.29 -17.97 -19.26
C ALA A 343 -9.08 -19.49 -19.29
N GLY A 344 -8.20 -20.01 -18.44
CA GLY A 344 -7.88 -21.44 -18.40
C GLY A 344 -6.47 -21.80 -17.97
N ALA A 345 -5.50 -20.91 -18.05
CA ALA A 345 -4.19 -21.15 -17.44
C ALA A 345 -4.01 -20.10 -16.33
N ALA A 346 -4.50 -20.40 -15.13
CA ALA A 346 -3.97 -19.75 -13.94
C ALA A 346 -2.46 -19.92 -14.02
N ALA A 347 -1.70 -18.83 -14.13
CA ALA A 347 -0.25 -18.88 -13.95
C ALA A 347 -0.02 -19.67 -12.67
N ALA A 348 0.82 -20.71 -12.75
CA ALA A 348 1.10 -21.55 -11.58
C ALA A 348 1.51 -20.62 -10.46
N ALA A 349 0.69 -20.52 -9.41
CA ALA A 349 0.96 -19.66 -8.29
C ALA A 349 2.33 -20.07 -7.73
N HIS A 350 3.30 -19.16 -7.70
CA HIS A 350 4.56 -19.49 -7.04
C HIS A 350 4.30 -19.71 -5.55
N THR A 351 4.94 -20.72 -5.02
CA THR A 351 4.80 -21.10 -3.61
C THR A 351 6.18 -21.42 -3.09
N PRO A 352 6.62 -20.83 -1.96
CA PRO A 352 5.88 -19.88 -1.12
C PRO A 352 5.79 -18.47 -1.73
N ALA A 353 4.75 -17.71 -1.34
CA ALA A 353 4.65 -16.29 -1.62
C ALA A 353 5.30 -15.48 -0.49
N TYR A 354 5.94 -14.38 -0.83
CA TYR A 354 6.61 -13.50 0.11
C TYR A 354 6.05 -12.08 0.03
N LEU A 355 6.17 -11.36 1.12
CA LEU A 355 5.65 -10.00 1.25
C LEU A 355 6.75 -9.01 1.67
N ILE A 356 6.45 -7.72 1.54
CA ILE A 356 7.23 -6.64 2.11
C ILE A 356 6.55 -6.19 3.40
N LYS A 357 7.31 -6.19 4.51
CA LYS A 357 6.83 -5.78 5.83
C LYS A 357 7.51 -4.49 6.24
N VAL A 358 6.71 -3.51 6.69
CA VAL A 358 7.19 -2.25 7.26
C VAL A 358 6.85 -2.23 8.75
N THR A 359 7.81 -1.77 9.56
CA THR A 359 7.61 -1.55 11.00
C THR A 359 8.03 -0.13 11.31
N ALA A 360 7.08 0.73 11.70
CA ALA A 360 7.29 2.15 11.92
C ALA A 360 7.13 2.53 13.40
N GLN A 361 7.86 3.56 13.82
CA GLN A 361 7.81 4.16 15.15
C GLN A 361 7.20 5.56 15.07
N GLN A 362 6.63 6.05 16.17
CA GLN A 362 6.05 7.40 16.24
C GLN A 362 7.06 8.52 16.02
N ASP A 363 8.36 8.27 16.24
CA ASP A 363 9.41 9.26 16.01
C ASP A 363 9.76 9.44 14.53
N GLY A 364 9.15 8.65 13.64
CA GLY A 364 9.38 8.66 12.19
C GLY A 364 10.49 7.71 11.73
N THR A 365 11.11 6.95 12.63
CA THR A 365 11.99 5.86 12.22
C THR A 365 11.18 4.66 11.78
N PHE A 366 11.64 3.94 10.75
CA PHE A 366 10.98 2.72 10.29
C PHE A 366 11.95 1.74 9.67
N SER A 367 11.58 0.49 9.61
CA SER A 367 12.33 -0.55 8.92
C SER A 367 11.45 -1.25 7.91
N VAL A 368 12.07 -1.68 6.80
CA VAL A 368 11.43 -2.48 5.76
C VAL A 368 12.13 -3.81 5.65
N THR A 369 11.35 -4.87 5.60
CA THR A 369 11.84 -6.25 5.56
C THR A 369 11.26 -6.99 4.37
N ASN A 370 12.12 -7.62 3.59
CA ASN A 370 11.75 -8.60 2.59
C ASN A 370 11.65 -9.99 3.24
N THR A 371 10.47 -10.56 3.29
CA THR A 371 10.26 -11.84 4.01
C THR A 371 10.86 -13.05 3.30
N ARG A 372 11.20 -12.94 1.99
CA ARG A 372 11.85 -14.02 1.24
C ARG A 372 13.27 -14.31 1.74
N ASN A 373 14.02 -13.26 2.00
CA ASN A 373 15.47 -13.40 2.31
C ASN A 373 15.86 -12.83 3.68
N GLY A 374 14.88 -12.31 4.45
CA GLY A 374 15.10 -11.70 5.74
C GLY A 374 15.86 -10.35 5.71
N PHE A 375 16.18 -9.84 4.50
CA PHE A 375 16.87 -8.57 4.38
C PHE A 375 16.01 -7.44 4.97
N THR A 376 16.59 -6.70 5.91
CA THR A 376 15.94 -5.58 6.59
C THR A 376 16.83 -4.35 6.49
N LYS A 377 16.23 -3.22 6.11
CA LYS A 377 16.88 -1.91 6.14
C LYS A 377 16.09 -0.96 7.04
N THR A 378 16.80 -0.23 7.89
CA THR A 378 16.21 0.77 8.78
C THR A 378 16.48 2.16 8.23
N TYR A 379 15.44 2.98 8.24
CA TYR A 379 15.45 4.37 7.82
C TYR A 379 15.30 5.26 9.05
N GLY A 380 16.21 6.19 9.23
CA GLY A 380 16.15 7.16 10.32
C GLY A 380 14.96 8.12 10.13
N ARG A 381 14.66 8.94 11.12
CA ARG A 381 13.65 10.00 10.98
C ARG A 381 14.07 11.01 9.90
N ARG A 382 13.09 11.59 9.22
CA ARG A 382 13.32 12.75 8.35
C ARG A 382 13.84 13.93 9.20
N PRO A 383 14.85 14.68 8.74
CA PRO A 383 15.37 15.85 9.44
C PRO A 383 14.33 16.90 9.81
#